data_bc300b15c2905ddac288ced90ab3311c
#
_entry.id   bc300b15c2905ddac288ced90ab3311c
#
_cell.length_a   1.000
_cell.length_b   1.000
_cell.length_c   1.000
_cell.angle_alpha   90.00
_cell.angle_beta   90.00
_cell.angle_gamma   90.00
#
_symmetry.space_group_name_H-M   'P 1'
#
loop_
_entity.id
_entity.type
_entity.pdbx_description
1 polymer ?
#
loop_
_entity_poly.entity_id
_entity_poly.type
_entity_poly.pdbx_seq_one_letter_code
_entity_poly.pdbx_strand_id
1 'polypeptide(L)'
;MGQKPIVVFPSDYFSSKTVDGEYMPERNAALGTGLFDCALFSYRKWEEQGILSLNFSGNTSGEEMSVPAIYRGWMMSPEKYCKFYMSLLQKGIRLITAPQEYKLAHYFPDAYPYLKADTAKITIYPLHSKINVEEIKKTFGRFMVKDYVKSVKGTKFPAFFDENTTQKQFDEAMKLFYSYRGDILSGGICVKQHFILKKYGQHSNEWRVFYAKGIPCEAMPNSEQPENAARPPQNLTEKYKNLPSPYYCLDYAELETGQWGILESGDGGVSGLPHGQDIPAYYRFLHKFLFANKV
;
A
#
# COMPACT_ATOMS: atom_id res chain seq x y z
N MET A 1 -8.44 -32.14 8.15
CA MET A 1 -8.44 -30.92 7.33
C MET A 1 -7.15 -30.18 7.66
N GLY A 2 -6.40 -29.71 6.65
CA GLY A 2 -5.17 -28.94 6.88
C GLY A 2 -5.48 -27.61 7.60
N GLN A 3 -4.47 -27.08 8.29
CA GLN A 3 -4.57 -25.80 8.98
C GLN A 3 -4.79 -24.68 7.95
N LYS A 4 -5.82 -23.83 8.19
CA LYS A 4 -6.12 -22.70 7.31
C LYS A 4 -5.09 -21.58 7.50
N PRO A 5 -4.74 -20.83 6.44
CA PRO A 5 -3.97 -19.61 6.57
C PRO A 5 -4.76 -18.55 7.37
N ILE A 6 -4.01 -17.65 8.02
CA ILE A 6 -4.58 -16.64 8.91
C ILE A 6 -4.55 -15.27 8.23
N VAL A 7 -5.64 -14.50 8.38
CA VAL A 7 -5.61 -13.05 8.15
C VAL A 7 -5.52 -12.34 9.49
N VAL A 8 -4.47 -11.55 9.68
CA VAL A 8 -4.24 -10.79 10.91
C VAL A 8 -4.74 -9.36 10.71
N PHE A 9 -5.71 -8.94 11.53
CA PHE A 9 -6.32 -7.61 11.50
C PHE A 9 -6.06 -6.82 12.78
N PRO A 10 -6.02 -5.49 12.74
CA PRO A 10 -6.09 -4.67 13.95
C PRO A 10 -7.46 -4.82 14.61
N SER A 11 -7.47 -4.84 15.94
CA SER A 11 -8.71 -4.76 16.70
C SER A 11 -9.15 -3.32 16.87
N ASP A 12 -10.41 -3.14 17.20
CA ASP A 12 -10.97 -1.88 17.65
C ASP A 12 -10.16 -1.29 18.81
N TYR A 13 -10.14 0.04 18.89
CA TYR A 13 -9.38 0.77 19.90
C TYR A 13 -9.76 0.41 21.34
N PHE A 14 -11.06 0.21 21.59
CA PHE A 14 -11.61 -0.07 22.92
C PHE A 14 -11.77 -1.56 23.20
N SER A 15 -11.80 -2.41 22.18
CA SER A 15 -12.06 -3.85 22.30
C SER A 15 -11.09 -4.70 21.50
N SER A 16 -10.24 -5.45 22.19
CA SER A 16 -9.32 -6.40 21.53
C SER A 16 -10.03 -7.61 20.89
N LYS A 17 -11.33 -7.80 21.13
CA LYS A 17 -12.14 -8.90 20.59
C LYS A 17 -12.97 -8.51 19.37
N THR A 18 -13.05 -7.22 19.06
CA THR A 18 -13.77 -6.68 17.92
C THR A 18 -12.75 -6.19 16.90
N VAL A 19 -12.94 -6.48 15.63
CA VAL A 19 -12.09 -5.93 14.56
C VAL A 19 -12.33 -4.42 14.45
N ASP A 20 -11.30 -3.66 14.08
CA ASP A 20 -11.46 -2.25 13.70
C ASP A 20 -12.53 -2.08 12.63
N GLY A 21 -13.37 -1.05 12.77
CA GLY A 21 -14.53 -0.83 11.88
C GLY A 21 -14.19 -0.74 10.41
N GLU A 22 -13.02 -0.19 10.07
CA GLU A 22 -12.52 -0.08 8.70
C GLU A 22 -12.31 -1.46 8.06
N TYR A 23 -11.86 -2.46 8.85
CA TYR A 23 -11.55 -3.81 8.36
C TYR A 23 -12.69 -4.82 8.59
N MET A 24 -13.82 -4.41 9.15
CA MET A 24 -14.95 -5.30 9.39
C MET A 24 -15.49 -5.99 8.11
N PRO A 25 -15.68 -5.30 6.98
CA PRO A 25 -16.11 -5.94 5.73
C PRO A 25 -15.10 -6.99 5.25
N GLU A 26 -13.81 -6.69 5.31
CA GLU A 26 -12.75 -7.61 4.88
C GLU A 26 -12.69 -8.85 5.78
N ARG A 27 -12.74 -8.69 7.11
CA ARG A 27 -12.77 -9.81 8.05
C ARG A 27 -13.98 -10.72 7.82
N ASN A 28 -15.16 -10.13 7.66
CA ASN A 28 -16.38 -10.90 7.42
C ASN A 28 -16.31 -11.68 6.10
N ALA A 29 -15.77 -11.07 5.05
CA ALA A 29 -15.56 -11.72 3.77
C ALA A 29 -14.53 -12.86 3.87
N ALA A 30 -13.38 -12.63 4.51
CA ALA A 30 -12.35 -13.65 4.69
C ALA A 30 -12.91 -14.90 5.40
N LEU A 31 -13.62 -14.71 6.53
CA LEU A 31 -14.29 -15.78 7.27
C LEU A 31 -15.41 -16.43 6.43
N GLY A 32 -16.23 -15.63 5.75
CA GLY A 32 -17.36 -16.10 4.92
C GLY A 32 -16.94 -16.98 3.75
N THR A 33 -15.70 -16.86 3.24
CA THR A 33 -15.17 -17.80 2.23
C THR A 33 -14.93 -19.19 2.79
N GLY A 34 -14.78 -19.35 4.11
CA GLY A 34 -14.39 -20.60 4.75
C GLY A 34 -12.93 -21.00 4.51
N LEU A 35 -12.14 -20.18 3.81
CA LEU A 35 -10.74 -20.48 3.39
C LEU A 35 -9.69 -19.97 4.38
N PHE A 36 -10.05 -19.02 5.24
CA PHE A 36 -9.16 -18.39 6.20
C PHE A 36 -9.70 -18.49 7.62
N ASP A 37 -8.78 -18.51 8.57
CA ASP A 37 -9.04 -18.09 9.94
C ASP A 37 -8.60 -16.64 10.13
N CYS A 38 -9.10 -15.96 11.17
CA CYS A 38 -8.73 -14.58 11.45
C CYS A 38 -8.15 -14.45 12.86
N ALA A 39 -7.15 -13.60 13.00
CA ALA A 39 -6.60 -13.19 14.29
C ALA A 39 -6.68 -11.68 14.45
N LEU A 40 -7.07 -11.21 15.63
CA LEU A 40 -7.13 -9.80 15.97
C LEU A 40 -6.02 -9.45 16.95
N PHE A 41 -5.36 -8.31 16.78
CA PHE A 41 -4.40 -7.78 17.75
C PHE A 41 -4.66 -6.31 18.04
N SER A 42 -4.42 -5.89 19.28
CA SER A 42 -4.48 -4.47 19.64
C SER A 42 -3.22 -3.78 19.20
N TYR A 43 -3.34 -2.97 18.11
CA TYR A 43 -2.23 -2.18 17.58
C TYR A 43 -1.62 -1.28 18.67
N ARG A 44 -2.48 -0.58 19.43
CA ARG A 44 -2.06 0.31 20.51
C ARG A 44 -1.26 -0.41 21.59
N LYS A 45 -1.77 -1.53 22.12
CA LYS A 45 -1.06 -2.29 23.17
C LYS A 45 0.28 -2.83 22.67
N TRP A 46 0.32 -3.29 21.43
CA TRP A 46 1.54 -3.76 20.83
C TRP A 46 2.53 -2.61 20.62
N GLU A 47 2.10 -1.44 20.16
CA GLU A 47 2.95 -0.28 19.92
C GLU A 47 3.50 0.32 21.21
N GLU A 48 2.65 0.49 22.24
CA GLU A 48 3.01 1.12 23.53
C GLU A 48 3.79 0.17 24.46
N GLN A 49 3.44 -1.11 24.47
CA GLN A 49 3.94 -2.09 25.45
C GLN A 49 4.84 -3.17 24.86
N GLY A 50 4.93 -3.26 23.53
CA GLY A 50 5.63 -4.34 22.84
C GLY A 50 4.96 -5.72 22.99
N ILE A 51 3.77 -5.79 23.56
CA ILE A 51 3.06 -7.05 23.85
C ILE A 51 2.06 -7.35 22.73
N LEU A 52 2.36 -8.39 21.93
CA LEU A 52 1.44 -8.90 20.94
C LEU A 52 0.52 -9.96 21.56
N SER A 53 -0.75 -9.60 21.76
CA SER A 53 -1.81 -10.54 22.15
C SER A 53 -2.73 -10.75 20.97
N LEU A 54 -3.04 -12.02 20.67
CA LEU A 54 -3.90 -12.40 19.54
C LEU A 54 -5.21 -12.99 20.04
N ASN A 55 -6.32 -12.54 19.44
CA ASN A 55 -7.64 -13.13 19.60
C ASN A 55 -8.02 -13.85 18.30
N PHE A 56 -8.11 -15.16 18.32
CA PHE A 56 -8.43 -15.97 17.16
C PHE A 56 -9.93 -16.17 16.98
N SER A 57 -10.37 -16.18 15.72
CA SER A 57 -11.68 -16.67 15.30
C SER A 57 -11.44 -17.98 14.55
N GLY A 58 -11.47 -19.10 15.29
CA GLY A 58 -11.21 -20.44 14.75
C GLY A 58 -10.43 -21.32 15.74
N ASN A 59 -10.35 -22.62 15.47
CA ASN A 59 -9.60 -23.58 16.29
C ASN A 59 -8.14 -23.65 15.83
N THR A 60 -7.32 -22.70 16.24
CA THR A 60 -5.87 -22.82 16.08
C THR A 60 -5.29 -23.52 17.30
N SER A 61 -5.13 -24.83 17.24
CA SER A 61 -4.27 -25.56 18.18
C SER A 61 -2.82 -25.28 17.78
N GLY A 62 -2.11 -24.55 18.65
CA GLY A 62 -0.71 -24.20 18.43
C GLY A 62 0.22 -25.38 18.65
N GLU A 63 0.44 -26.20 17.63
CA GLU A 63 1.52 -27.19 17.60
C GLU A 63 2.46 -26.93 16.41
N GLU A 64 3.69 -26.64 16.74
CA GLU A 64 5.00 -26.78 16.05
C GLU A 64 5.22 -26.33 14.60
N MET A 65 4.22 -26.04 13.78
CA MET A 65 4.44 -25.49 12.43
C MET A 65 3.99 -24.05 12.33
N SER A 66 4.85 -23.18 11.80
CA SER A 66 4.47 -21.79 11.58
C SER A 66 3.33 -21.66 10.57
N VAL A 67 2.17 -21.16 11.03
CA VAL A 67 0.98 -20.98 10.20
C VAL A 67 1.23 -19.83 9.23
N PRO A 68 1.04 -20.02 7.91
CA PRO A 68 1.18 -18.93 6.98
C PRO A 68 0.04 -17.92 7.14
N ALA A 69 0.38 -16.64 7.06
CA ALA A 69 -0.58 -15.56 7.28
C ALA A 69 -0.33 -14.36 6.35
N ILE A 70 -1.37 -13.56 6.18
CA ILE A 70 -1.27 -12.20 5.65
C ILE A 70 -1.69 -11.20 6.74
N TYR A 71 -1.09 -10.04 6.72
CA TYR A 71 -1.54 -8.87 7.47
C TYR A 71 -2.49 -8.06 6.60
N ARG A 72 -3.59 -7.58 7.18
CA ARG A 72 -4.47 -6.58 6.57
C ARG A 72 -4.75 -5.53 7.62
N GLY A 73 -4.18 -4.34 7.43
CA GLY A 73 -4.28 -3.31 8.47
C GLY A 73 -3.57 -2.01 8.11
N TRP A 74 -3.37 -1.18 9.11
CA TRP A 74 -2.73 0.13 8.95
C TRP A 74 -1.26 0.02 8.55
N MET A 75 -0.79 1.03 7.82
CA MET A 75 0.62 1.14 7.43
C MET A 75 1.53 1.22 8.65
N MET A 76 2.67 0.58 8.53
CA MET A 76 3.74 0.61 9.53
C MET A 76 5.02 1.13 8.90
N SER A 77 5.90 1.77 9.66
CA SER A 77 7.28 1.94 9.19
C SER A 77 7.93 0.56 8.98
N PRO A 78 8.93 0.41 8.12
CA PRO A 78 9.64 -0.86 7.94
C PRO A 78 10.17 -1.45 9.23
N GLU A 79 10.65 -0.62 10.16
CA GLU A 79 11.15 -1.02 11.47
C GLU A 79 10.02 -1.58 12.35
N LYS A 80 8.86 -0.91 12.36
CA LYS A 80 7.66 -1.39 13.07
C LYS A 80 7.16 -2.69 12.47
N TYR A 81 7.09 -2.78 11.14
CA TYR A 81 6.68 -4.01 10.47
C TYR A 81 7.63 -5.18 10.77
N CYS A 82 8.94 -4.94 10.79
CA CYS A 82 9.93 -5.95 11.17
C CYS A 82 9.68 -6.48 12.60
N LYS A 83 9.47 -5.58 13.57
CA LYS A 83 9.13 -5.96 14.94
C LYS A 83 7.82 -6.76 15.01
N PHE A 84 6.81 -6.33 14.27
CA PHE A 84 5.52 -7.03 14.19
C PHE A 84 5.66 -8.43 13.61
N TYR A 85 6.37 -8.56 12.49
CA TYR A 85 6.70 -9.84 11.86
C TYR A 85 7.37 -10.81 12.83
N MET A 86 8.41 -10.35 13.54
CA MET A 86 9.13 -11.16 14.52
C MET A 86 8.25 -11.56 15.71
N SER A 87 7.38 -10.67 16.18
CA SER A 87 6.44 -10.95 17.27
C SER A 87 5.40 -12.00 16.86
N LEU A 88 4.93 -11.99 15.61
CA LEU A 88 4.05 -13.02 15.07
C LEU A 88 4.77 -14.36 14.92
N LEU A 89 6.00 -14.33 14.40
CA LEU A 89 6.81 -15.53 14.21
C LEU A 89 7.08 -16.26 15.53
N GLN A 90 7.34 -15.53 16.62
CA GLN A 90 7.46 -16.11 17.98
C GLN A 90 6.17 -16.79 18.47
N LYS A 91 5.02 -16.46 17.86
CA LYS A 91 3.73 -17.10 18.15
C LYS A 91 3.35 -18.18 17.13
N GLY A 92 4.30 -18.64 16.32
CA GLY A 92 4.06 -19.64 15.30
C GLY A 92 3.27 -19.13 14.09
N ILE A 93 3.21 -17.82 13.85
CA ILE A 93 2.52 -17.23 12.70
C ILE A 93 3.55 -16.58 11.79
N ARG A 94 3.62 -17.01 10.54
CA ARG A 94 4.56 -16.47 9.55
C ARG A 94 3.82 -15.67 8.47
N LEU A 95 4.01 -14.35 8.48
CA LEU A 95 3.53 -13.53 7.38
C LEU A 95 4.24 -13.94 6.07
N ILE A 96 3.47 -13.97 4.97
CA ILE A 96 4.02 -14.30 3.64
C ILE A 96 4.94 -13.23 3.10
N THR A 97 4.73 -11.97 3.50
CA THR A 97 5.58 -10.83 3.11
C THR A 97 6.66 -10.66 4.18
N ALA A 98 7.92 -10.90 3.81
CA ALA A 98 9.05 -10.64 4.71
C ALA A 98 9.32 -9.13 4.88
N PRO A 99 10.01 -8.69 5.95
CA PRO A 99 10.25 -7.26 6.20
C PRO A 99 10.92 -6.50 5.05
N GLN A 100 11.86 -7.13 4.34
CA GLN A 100 12.53 -6.52 3.17
C GLN A 100 11.57 -6.37 1.98
N GLU A 101 10.70 -7.35 1.76
CA GLU A 101 9.67 -7.34 0.71
C GLU A 101 8.60 -6.28 0.99
N TYR A 102 8.19 -6.16 2.27
CA TYR A 102 7.31 -5.09 2.74
C TYR A 102 7.90 -3.71 2.43
N LYS A 103 9.14 -3.46 2.88
CA LYS A 103 9.84 -2.19 2.64
C LYS A 103 9.92 -1.87 1.16
N LEU A 104 10.32 -2.85 0.34
CA LEU A 104 10.45 -2.69 -1.11
C LEU A 104 9.12 -2.27 -1.76
N ALA A 105 8.03 -2.93 -1.44
CA ALA A 105 6.73 -2.61 -2.03
C ALA A 105 6.13 -1.32 -1.46
N HIS A 106 6.36 -1.05 -0.16
CA HIS A 106 5.75 0.07 0.58
C HIS A 106 6.48 1.40 0.35
N TYR A 107 7.81 1.40 0.24
CA TYR A 107 8.61 2.58 -0.07
C TYR A 107 8.74 2.76 -1.57
N PHE A 108 8.06 3.74 -2.14
CA PHE A 108 8.08 3.98 -3.58
C PHE A 108 9.50 4.14 -4.15
N PRO A 109 10.46 4.81 -3.49
CA PRO A 109 11.85 4.85 -3.97
C PRO A 109 12.52 3.49 -4.07
N ASP A 110 12.19 2.53 -3.19
CA ASP A 110 12.76 1.18 -3.24
C ASP A 110 12.14 0.34 -4.38
N ALA A 111 10.86 0.56 -4.70
CA ALA A 111 10.20 -0.04 -5.85
C ALA A 111 10.58 0.62 -7.20
N TYR A 112 11.00 1.90 -7.18
CA TYR A 112 11.25 2.69 -8.38
C TYR A 112 12.20 2.05 -9.40
N PRO A 113 13.32 1.42 -9.03
CA PRO A 113 14.21 0.76 -9.99
C PRO A 113 13.50 -0.26 -10.88
N TYR A 114 12.48 -0.94 -10.35
CA TYR A 114 11.67 -1.93 -11.07
C TYR A 114 10.57 -1.30 -11.92
N LEU A 115 10.11 -0.08 -11.55
CA LEU A 115 8.95 0.58 -12.15
C LEU A 115 9.31 1.71 -13.11
N LYS A 116 10.59 2.14 -13.15
CA LYS A 116 11.06 3.38 -13.80
C LYS A 116 10.70 3.52 -15.29
N ALA A 117 10.38 2.40 -15.96
CA ALA A 117 10.04 2.44 -17.38
C ALA A 117 8.65 3.05 -17.65
N ASP A 118 7.70 2.88 -16.70
CA ASP A 118 6.32 3.33 -16.88
C ASP A 118 5.80 4.16 -15.67
N THR A 119 6.71 4.72 -14.88
CA THR A 119 6.35 5.66 -13.80
C THR A 119 7.02 7.00 -13.98
N ALA A 120 6.50 8.01 -13.30
CA ALA A 120 7.07 9.35 -13.29
C ALA A 120 8.48 9.37 -12.69
N LYS A 121 9.36 10.17 -13.23
CA LYS A 121 10.73 10.38 -12.71
C LYS A 121 10.68 10.89 -11.26
N ILE A 122 11.65 10.47 -10.47
CA ILE A 122 11.80 10.92 -9.08
C ILE A 122 13.21 11.43 -8.80
N THR A 123 13.31 12.30 -7.80
CA THR A 123 14.56 12.66 -7.13
C THR A 123 14.33 12.56 -5.62
N ILE A 124 15.31 12.00 -4.91
CA ILE A 124 15.22 11.74 -3.47
C ILE A 124 16.15 12.69 -2.74
N TYR A 125 15.65 13.23 -1.65
CA TYR A 125 16.40 14.11 -0.75
C TYR A 125 16.32 13.61 0.69
N PRO A 126 17.41 13.76 1.47
CA PRO A 126 17.35 13.58 2.92
C PRO A 126 16.32 14.52 3.54
N LEU A 127 15.80 14.13 4.71
CA LEU A 127 14.93 15.01 5.49
C LEU A 127 15.64 16.31 5.84
N HIS A 128 14.90 17.41 5.77
CA HIS A 128 15.37 18.78 6.09
C HIS A 128 16.54 19.27 5.23
N SER A 129 16.88 18.58 4.13
CA SER A 129 17.87 19.08 3.18
C SER A 129 17.31 20.27 2.39
N LYS A 130 18.21 21.15 1.98
CA LYS A 130 17.86 22.25 1.09
C LYS A 130 17.62 21.72 -0.32
N ILE A 131 16.44 21.97 -0.85
CA ILE A 131 16.01 21.54 -2.18
C ILE A 131 15.98 22.77 -3.08
N ASN A 132 16.74 22.74 -4.18
CA ASN A 132 16.73 23.83 -5.17
C ASN A 132 15.56 23.64 -6.14
N VAL A 133 14.54 24.50 -6.03
CA VAL A 133 13.33 24.41 -6.85
C VAL A 133 13.60 24.67 -8.33
N GLU A 134 14.58 25.51 -8.68
CA GLU A 134 14.92 25.78 -10.08
C GLU A 134 15.52 24.56 -10.80
N GLU A 135 16.33 23.78 -10.09
CA GLU A 135 16.87 22.53 -10.64
C GLU A 135 15.76 21.48 -10.83
N ILE A 136 14.84 21.41 -9.88
CA ILE A 136 13.68 20.51 -10.00
C ILE A 136 12.81 20.88 -11.21
N LYS A 137 12.48 22.18 -11.35
CA LYS A 137 11.67 22.66 -12.47
C LYS A 137 12.32 22.38 -13.82
N LYS A 138 13.64 22.57 -13.94
CA LYS A 138 14.38 22.23 -15.16
C LYS A 138 14.30 20.73 -15.49
N THR A 139 14.26 19.86 -14.47
CA THR A 139 14.26 18.41 -14.64
C THR A 139 12.87 17.87 -14.94
N PHE A 140 11.84 18.35 -14.26
CA PHE A 140 10.50 17.76 -14.25
C PHE A 140 9.42 18.67 -14.85
N GLY A 141 9.66 19.98 -14.99
CA GLY A 141 8.61 20.97 -15.25
C GLY A 141 7.67 21.03 -14.05
N ARG A 142 6.55 20.33 -14.13
CA ARG A 142 5.57 20.21 -13.05
C ARG A 142 5.90 19.00 -12.16
N PHE A 143 5.83 19.18 -10.84
CA PHE A 143 6.19 18.14 -9.90
C PHE A 143 5.34 18.17 -8.63
N MET A 144 5.36 17.08 -7.87
CA MET A 144 4.76 16.94 -6.55
C MET A 144 5.80 16.50 -5.52
N VAL A 145 5.50 16.73 -4.25
CA VAL A 145 6.32 16.29 -3.12
C VAL A 145 5.54 15.28 -2.29
N LYS A 146 6.21 14.22 -1.92
CA LYS A 146 5.74 13.21 -0.97
C LYS A 146 6.91 12.74 -0.09
N ASP A 147 6.62 12.07 1.02
CA ASP A 147 7.62 11.20 1.63
C ASP A 147 7.74 9.90 0.81
N TYR A 148 8.40 8.88 1.33
CA TYR A 148 8.56 7.63 0.59
C TYR A 148 7.24 6.87 0.38
N VAL A 149 6.18 7.21 1.11
CA VAL A 149 4.89 6.52 1.08
C VAL A 149 3.75 7.44 0.66
N LYS A 150 3.59 8.59 1.28
CA LYS A 150 2.41 9.45 1.14
C LYS A 150 2.76 10.90 0.79
N SER A 151 1.88 11.52 0.02
CA SER A 151 1.79 12.98 -0.10
C SER A 151 0.80 13.53 0.93
N VAL A 152 0.73 14.86 1.01
CA VAL A 152 -0.30 15.59 1.78
C VAL A 152 -1.39 16.02 0.80
N LYS A 153 -2.61 15.54 0.99
CA LYS A 153 -3.77 15.86 0.14
C LYS A 153 -4.89 16.51 0.97
N GLY A 154 -5.72 17.33 0.36
CA GLY A 154 -6.89 17.92 1.02
C GLY A 154 -6.56 18.97 2.10
N THR A 155 -5.40 19.59 2.04
CA THR A 155 -4.92 20.60 3.01
C THR A 155 -4.48 21.88 2.29
N LYS A 156 -3.84 22.80 3.02
CA LYS A 156 -3.20 24.00 2.45
C LYS A 156 -1.89 23.68 1.72
N PHE A 157 -1.37 22.46 1.81
CA PHE A 157 -0.19 22.06 1.07
C PHE A 157 -0.53 21.90 -0.42
N PRO A 158 0.27 22.47 -1.35
CA PRO A 158 0.01 22.38 -2.78
C PRO A 158 0.02 20.91 -3.27
N ALA A 159 -0.95 20.55 -4.09
CA ALA A 159 -0.99 19.21 -4.70
C ALA A 159 0.17 18.98 -5.69
N PHE A 160 0.66 20.07 -6.30
CA PHE A 160 1.80 20.09 -7.22
C PHE A 160 2.43 21.50 -7.26
N PHE A 161 3.61 21.55 -7.82
CA PHE A 161 4.40 22.76 -8.11
C PHE A 161 4.67 22.83 -9.62
N ASP A 162 4.81 24.04 -10.14
CA ASP A 162 4.97 24.31 -11.57
C ASP A 162 6.11 25.33 -11.83
N GLU A 163 6.24 25.77 -13.09
CA GLU A 163 7.25 26.72 -13.53
C GLU A 163 7.20 28.08 -12.83
N ASN A 164 6.03 28.45 -12.29
CA ASN A 164 5.83 29.73 -11.61
C ASN A 164 6.20 29.67 -10.13
N THR A 165 6.44 28.48 -9.58
CA THR A 165 6.78 28.28 -8.17
C THR A 165 8.14 28.89 -7.86
N THR A 166 8.18 29.85 -6.96
CA THR A 166 9.43 30.44 -6.45
C THR A 166 10.03 29.61 -5.32
N GLN A 167 11.34 29.77 -5.07
CA GLN A 167 12.01 29.09 -3.94
C GLN A 167 11.34 29.42 -2.61
N LYS A 168 10.95 30.69 -2.39
CA LYS A 168 10.27 31.11 -1.15
C LYS A 168 8.94 30.37 -0.95
N GLN A 169 8.11 30.29 -1.99
CA GLN A 169 6.83 29.56 -1.93
C GLN A 169 7.04 28.06 -1.66
N PHE A 170 8.05 27.47 -2.30
CA PHE A 170 8.40 26.08 -2.07
C PHE A 170 8.87 25.83 -0.62
N ASP A 171 9.74 26.69 -0.09
CA ASP A 171 10.25 26.55 1.29
C ASP A 171 9.12 26.71 2.32
N GLU A 172 8.16 27.61 2.09
CA GLU A 172 6.96 27.77 2.92
C GLU A 172 6.06 26.54 2.84
N ALA A 173 5.86 25.98 1.64
CA ALA A 173 5.11 24.76 1.46
C ALA A 173 5.80 23.55 2.16
N MET A 174 7.12 23.45 2.10
CA MET A 174 7.85 22.39 2.81
C MET A 174 7.69 22.44 4.33
N LYS A 175 7.59 23.63 4.93
CA LYS A 175 7.24 23.75 6.35
C LYS A 175 5.86 23.16 6.65
N LEU A 176 4.87 23.44 5.80
CA LEU A 176 3.54 22.83 5.92
C LEU A 176 3.58 21.32 5.73
N PHE A 177 4.36 20.83 4.76
CA PHE A 177 4.54 19.39 4.54
C PHE A 177 5.04 18.70 5.80
N TYR A 178 6.12 19.18 6.39
CA TYR A 178 6.66 18.63 7.64
C TYR A 178 5.66 18.70 8.80
N SER A 179 4.95 19.82 8.93
CA SER A 179 3.92 19.99 9.97
C SER A 179 2.78 18.97 9.82
N TYR A 180 2.29 18.76 8.60
CA TYR A 180 1.20 17.80 8.36
C TYR A 180 1.62 16.34 8.44
N ARG A 181 2.87 16.03 8.06
CA ARG A 181 3.36 14.65 8.15
C ARG A 181 3.79 14.29 9.57
N GLY A 182 4.34 15.22 10.35
CA GLY A 182 4.72 14.99 11.75
C GLY A 182 5.42 13.64 11.96
N ASP A 183 4.99 12.91 12.98
CA ASP A 183 5.55 11.60 13.37
C ASP A 183 5.26 10.46 12.39
N ILE A 184 4.32 10.67 11.44
CA ILE A 184 4.00 9.66 10.41
C ILE A 184 4.84 9.81 9.14
N LEU A 185 5.78 10.76 9.11
CA LEU A 185 6.72 10.96 8.02
C LEU A 185 7.62 9.73 7.87
N SER A 186 7.69 9.19 6.66
CA SER A 186 8.39 7.94 6.38
C SER A 186 9.53 8.11 5.39
N GLY A 187 10.74 7.71 5.80
CA GLY A 187 11.94 7.74 4.96
C GLY A 187 12.46 9.16 4.73
N GLY A 188 12.57 9.58 3.48
CA GLY A 188 13.04 10.92 3.07
C GLY A 188 12.00 11.68 2.26
N ILE A 189 12.45 12.71 1.56
CA ILE A 189 11.62 13.48 0.63
C ILE A 189 11.76 12.90 -0.77
N CYS A 190 10.64 12.54 -1.38
CA CYS A 190 10.55 12.11 -2.76
C CYS A 190 9.86 13.22 -3.59
N VAL A 191 10.65 13.90 -4.41
CA VAL A 191 10.12 14.83 -5.43
C VAL A 191 9.84 14.00 -6.68
N LYS A 192 8.62 14.05 -7.17
CA LYS A 192 8.14 13.22 -8.27
C LYS A 192 7.57 14.09 -9.36
N GLN A 193 7.92 13.81 -10.61
CA GLN A 193 7.29 14.44 -11.78
C GLN A 193 5.78 14.24 -11.72
N HIS A 194 5.01 15.30 -11.94
CA HIS A 194 3.56 15.23 -11.90
C HIS A 194 3.00 14.82 -13.26
N PHE A 195 2.32 13.69 -13.31
CA PHE A 195 1.55 13.27 -14.48
C PHE A 195 0.21 13.99 -14.55
N ILE A 196 -0.16 14.42 -15.75
CA ILE A 196 -1.50 14.94 -16.01
C ILE A 196 -2.37 13.74 -16.37
N LEU A 197 -3.35 13.45 -15.51
CA LEU A 197 -4.20 12.28 -15.64
C LEU A 197 -5.42 12.60 -16.50
N LYS A 198 -5.81 11.64 -17.33
CA LYS A 198 -7.07 11.69 -18.06
C LYS A 198 -8.23 11.66 -17.09
N LYS A 199 -9.21 12.50 -17.32
CA LYS A 199 -10.42 12.60 -16.51
C LYS A 199 -11.64 12.13 -17.24
N TYR A 200 -12.53 11.49 -16.50
CA TYR A 200 -13.90 11.19 -16.87
C TYR A 200 -14.82 12.01 -15.95
N GLY A 201 -15.30 13.15 -16.46
CA GLY A 201 -15.96 14.15 -15.64
C GLY A 201 -14.98 14.77 -14.61
N GLN A 202 -15.25 14.58 -13.33
CA GLN A 202 -14.40 15.10 -12.23
C GLN A 202 -13.35 14.09 -11.75
N HIS A 203 -13.45 12.81 -12.14
CA HIS A 203 -12.65 11.71 -11.64
C HIS A 203 -11.49 11.39 -12.59
N SER A 204 -10.30 11.18 -12.05
CA SER A 204 -9.17 10.66 -12.81
C SER A 204 -9.39 9.18 -13.13
N ASN A 205 -8.80 8.68 -14.22
CA ASN A 205 -8.86 7.26 -14.56
C ASN A 205 -7.71 6.52 -13.86
N GLU A 206 -8.00 6.03 -12.65
CA GLU A 206 -7.02 5.35 -11.80
C GLU A 206 -7.54 3.96 -11.42
N TRP A 207 -6.67 2.96 -11.51
CA TRP A 207 -6.97 1.55 -11.25
C TRP A 207 -5.94 0.93 -10.33
N ARG A 208 -6.42 0.19 -9.33
CA ARG A 208 -5.57 -0.59 -8.43
C ARG A 208 -5.55 -2.06 -8.86
N VAL A 209 -4.35 -2.63 -8.95
CA VAL A 209 -4.14 -4.05 -9.22
C VAL A 209 -3.31 -4.64 -8.10
N PHE A 210 -3.86 -5.64 -7.40
CA PHE A 210 -3.12 -6.44 -6.44
C PHE A 210 -2.44 -7.61 -7.14
N TYR A 211 -1.28 -8.00 -6.64
CA TYR A 211 -0.50 -9.11 -7.14
C TYR A 211 -0.28 -10.13 -6.04
N ALA A 212 -0.54 -11.40 -6.34
CA ALA A 212 -0.32 -12.53 -5.45
C ALA A 212 0.66 -13.51 -6.12
N LYS A 213 1.90 -13.59 -5.63
CA LYS A 213 3.01 -14.38 -6.23
C LYS A 213 3.12 -14.19 -7.75
N GLY A 214 3.09 -12.95 -8.18
CA GLY A 214 3.23 -12.58 -9.58
C GLY A 214 1.95 -12.70 -10.43
N ILE A 215 0.83 -13.09 -9.86
CA ILE A 215 -0.45 -13.14 -10.57
C ILE A 215 -1.22 -11.85 -10.25
N PRO A 216 -1.54 -11.01 -11.27
CA PRO A 216 -2.39 -9.84 -11.07
C PRO A 216 -3.85 -10.28 -10.83
N CYS A 217 -4.52 -9.60 -9.90
CA CYS A 217 -5.99 -9.68 -9.81
C CYS A 217 -6.63 -8.85 -10.91
N GLU A 218 -7.95 -8.93 -11.04
CA GLU A 218 -8.71 -7.99 -11.84
C GLU A 218 -8.46 -6.54 -11.37
N ALA A 219 -8.29 -5.62 -12.33
CA ALA A 219 -8.08 -4.21 -12.01
C ALA A 219 -9.34 -3.62 -11.38
N MET A 220 -9.16 -2.90 -10.27
CA MET A 220 -10.21 -2.31 -9.47
C MET A 220 -10.22 -0.78 -9.66
N PRO A 221 -11.36 -0.13 -9.95
CA PRO A 221 -11.43 1.33 -10.06
C PRO A 221 -11.07 1.98 -8.72
N ASN A 222 -10.19 3.00 -8.74
CA ASN A 222 -9.59 3.57 -7.53
C ASN A 222 -9.86 5.08 -7.35
N SER A 223 -10.67 5.69 -8.22
CA SER A 223 -10.98 7.14 -8.17
C SER A 223 -12.44 7.46 -8.51
N GLU A 224 -13.34 6.52 -8.28
CA GLU A 224 -14.78 6.67 -8.59
C GLU A 224 -15.05 7.00 -10.07
N GLN A 225 -14.15 6.61 -10.97
CA GLN A 225 -14.35 6.74 -12.41
C GLN A 225 -15.52 5.86 -12.86
N PRO A 226 -16.23 6.25 -13.97
CA PRO A 226 -17.37 5.48 -14.44
C PRO A 226 -16.96 4.09 -14.96
N GLU A 227 -17.89 3.14 -14.96
CA GLU A 227 -17.64 1.75 -15.37
C GLU A 227 -17.09 1.59 -16.79
N ASN A 228 -17.44 2.53 -17.69
CA ASN A 228 -16.94 2.55 -19.05
C ASN A 228 -15.58 3.22 -19.23
N ALA A 229 -14.91 3.64 -18.15
CA ALA A 229 -13.55 4.14 -18.22
C ALA A 229 -12.60 3.05 -18.72
N ALA A 230 -11.61 3.44 -19.53
CA ALA A 230 -10.64 2.49 -20.06
C ALA A 230 -9.88 1.80 -18.90
N ARG A 231 -9.65 0.51 -19.03
CA ARG A 231 -8.86 -0.29 -18.08
C ARG A 231 -7.38 -0.28 -18.46
N PRO A 232 -6.46 -0.47 -17.51
CA PRO A 232 -5.04 -0.60 -17.82
C PRO A 232 -4.82 -1.79 -18.78
N PRO A 233 -3.96 -1.63 -19.80
CA PRO A 233 -3.68 -2.70 -20.74
C PRO A 233 -3.10 -3.94 -20.03
N GLN A 234 -3.55 -5.12 -20.41
CA GLN A 234 -3.12 -6.37 -19.79
C GLN A 234 -1.60 -6.58 -19.90
N ASN A 235 -1.00 -6.25 -21.05
CA ASN A 235 0.45 -6.35 -21.23
C ASN A 235 1.23 -5.44 -20.25
N LEU A 236 0.64 -4.32 -19.84
CA LEU A 236 1.26 -3.44 -18.84
C LEU A 236 1.16 -4.07 -17.44
N THR A 237 0.01 -4.60 -17.04
CA THR A 237 -0.13 -5.26 -15.73
C THR A 237 0.74 -6.52 -15.64
N GLU A 238 0.80 -7.34 -16.69
CA GLU A 238 1.67 -8.52 -16.77
C GLU A 238 3.18 -8.18 -16.73
N LYS A 239 3.58 -7.03 -17.25
CA LYS A 239 4.98 -6.56 -17.21
C LYS A 239 5.53 -6.46 -15.78
N TYR A 240 4.68 -6.12 -14.82
CA TYR A 240 5.08 -5.85 -13.43
C TYR A 240 4.78 -6.99 -12.44
N LYS A 241 4.51 -8.17 -12.94
CA LYS A 241 4.24 -9.37 -12.10
C LYS A 241 5.43 -9.88 -11.29
N ASN A 242 6.64 -9.45 -11.59
CA ASN A 242 7.87 -9.93 -10.95
C ASN A 242 8.52 -8.90 -10.00
N LEU A 243 7.74 -8.00 -9.41
CA LEU A 243 8.26 -7.18 -8.31
C LEU A 243 8.68 -8.13 -7.17
N PRO A 244 9.86 -7.92 -6.52
CA PRO A 244 10.34 -8.81 -5.47
C PRO A 244 9.56 -8.70 -4.15
N SER A 245 8.29 -9.02 -4.20
CA SER A 245 7.37 -9.19 -3.08
C SER A 245 6.27 -10.18 -3.49
N PRO A 246 5.86 -11.10 -2.62
CA PRO A 246 4.80 -12.05 -2.92
C PRO A 246 3.40 -11.43 -2.91
N TYR A 247 3.23 -10.25 -2.29
CA TYR A 247 1.93 -9.61 -2.15
C TYR A 247 2.06 -8.09 -2.11
N TYR A 248 1.70 -7.46 -3.21
CA TYR A 248 1.80 -6.00 -3.41
C TYR A 248 0.66 -5.49 -4.28
N CYS A 249 0.53 -4.16 -4.38
CA CYS A 249 -0.34 -3.53 -5.34
C CYS A 249 0.39 -2.43 -6.11
N LEU A 250 -0.11 -2.15 -7.32
CA LEU A 250 0.29 -1.02 -8.14
C LEU A 250 -0.95 -0.23 -8.54
N ASP A 251 -0.84 1.09 -8.48
CA ASP A 251 -1.86 2.01 -8.98
C ASP A 251 -1.47 2.48 -10.38
N TYR A 252 -2.31 2.15 -11.35
CA TYR A 252 -2.19 2.52 -12.75
C TYR A 252 -3.10 3.70 -13.06
N ALA A 253 -2.66 4.59 -13.93
CA ALA A 253 -3.50 5.67 -14.42
C ALA A 253 -3.35 5.89 -15.93
N GLU A 254 -4.44 6.28 -16.56
CA GLU A 254 -4.45 6.79 -17.92
C GLU A 254 -4.03 8.26 -17.91
N LEU A 255 -3.02 8.59 -18.69
CA LEU A 255 -2.54 9.95 -18.87
C LEU A 255 -3.41 10.69 -19.90
N GLU A 256 -3.42 12.02 -19.85
CA GLU A 256 -4.14 12.84 -20.84
C GLU A 256 -3.71 12.55 -22.29
N THR A 257 -2.48 12.10 -22.48
CA THR A 257 -1.93 11.67 -23.77
C THR A 257 -2.49 10.32 -24.27
N GLY A 258 -3.29 9.62 -23.46
CA GLY A 258 -3.76 8.25 -23.75
C GLY A 258 -2.75 7.15 -23.37
N GLN A 259 -1.54 7.52 -22.95
CA GLN A 259 -0.58 6.56 -22.40
C GLN A 259 -0.98 6.13 -21.00
N TRP A 260 -0.44 5.00 -20.54
CA TRP A 260 -0.65 4.50 -19.19
C TRP A 260 0.63 4.59 -18.37
N GLY A 261 0.49 4.92 -17.11
CA GLY A 261 1.61 5.00 -16.17
C GLY A 261 1.27 4.42 -14.82
N ILE A 262 2.32 4.10 -14.04
CA ILE A 262 2.20 3.66 -12.66
C ILE A 262 2.33 4.90 -11.76
N LEU A 263 1.32 5.11 -10.91
CA LEU A 263 1.33 6.22 -9.96
C LEU A 263 2.03 5.86 -8.66
N GLU A 264 1.70 4.70 -8.10
CA GLU A 264 2.17 4.29 -6.77
C GLU A 264 2.37 2.77 -6.72
N SER A 265 3.22 2.34 -5.80
CA SER A 265 3.31 0.98 -5.32
C SER A 265 2.95 0.93 -3.84
N GLY A 266 2.48 -0.22 -3.38
CA GLY A 266 2.18 -0.46 -1.99
C GLY A 266 2.31 -1.93 -1.62
N ASP A 267 2.61 -2.22 -0.35
CA ASP A 267 2.45 -3.58 0.16
C ASP A 267 0.97 -3.96 0.17
N GLY A 268 0.67 -5.18 -0.24
CA GLY A 268 -0.70 -5.68 -0.34
C GLY A 268 -1.43 -5.71 1.00
N GLY A 269 -0.69 -5.89 2.09
CA GLY A 269 -1.24 -5.95 3.45
C GLY A 269 -1.75 -4.62 3.99
N VAL A 270 -1.20 -3.50 3.50
CA VAL A 270 -1.55 -2.15 3.98
C VAL A 270 -2.19 -1.26 2.91
N SER A 271 -2.43 -1.81 1.73
CA SER A 271 -3.15 -1.13 0.66
C SER A 271 -4.65 -1.41 0.77
N GLY A 272 -5.46 -0.36 0.88
CA GLY A 272 -6.92 -0.48 0.99
C GLY A 272 -7.55 -1.04 -0.28
N LEU A 273 -8.67 -1.72 -0.14
CA LEU A 273 -9.51 -2.11 -1.27
C LEU A 273 -10.32 -0.89 -1.73
N PRO A 274 -10.41 -0.62 -3.05
CA PRO A 274 -11.32 0.39 -3.56
C PRO A 274 -12.78 0.07 -3.20
N HIS A 275 -13.61 1.11 -3.11
CA HIS A 275 -15.03 0.94 -2.80
C HIS A 275 -15.76 0.10 -3.86
N GLY A 276 -16.81 -0.63 -3.44
CA GLY A 276 -17.67 -1.41 -4.33
C GLY A 276 -17.07 -2.73 -4.85
N GLN A 277 -15.94 -3.18 -4.30
CA GLN A 277 -15.29 -4.41 -4.76
C GLN A 277 -15.96 -5.68 -4.21
N ASP A 278 -15.91 -6.77 -4.97
CA ASP A 278 -16.25 -8.12 -4.48
C ASP A 278 -15.16 -8.62 -3.53
N ILE A 279 -15.28 -8.25 -2.25
CA ILE A 279 -14.29 -8.61 -1.23
C ILE A 279 -14.18 -10.15 -1.07
N PRO A 280 -15.26 -10.94 -1.07
CA PRO A 280 -15.15 -12.39 -1.10
C PRO A 280 -14.36 -12.95 -2.28
N ALA A 281 -14.54 -12.42 -3.50
CA ALA A 281 -13.75 -12.83 -4.67
C ALA A 281 -12.27 -12.51 -4.49
N TYR A 282 -11.95 -11.34 -3.93
CA TYR A 282 -10.58 -10.97 -3.59
C TYR A 282 -9.92 -11.95 -2.60
N TYR A 283 -10.61 -12.36 -1.54
CA TYR A 283 -10.06 -13.35 -0.60
C TYR A 283 -9.92 -14.75 -1.21
N ARG A 284 -10.83 -15.17 -2.11
CA ARG A 284 -10.64 -16.39 -2.90
C ARG A 284 -9.42 -16.32 -3.80
N PHE A 285 -9.19 -15.18 -4.45
CA PHE A 285 -7.98 -14.93 -5.24
C PHE A 285 -6.71 -15.02 -4.39
N LEU A 286 -6.66 -14.35 -3.24
CA LEU A 286 -5.50 -14.41 -2.33
C LEU A 286 -5.23 -15.85 -1.87
N HIS A 287 -6.27 -16.60 -1.47
CA HIS A 287 -6.09 -18.00 -1.05
C HIS A 287 -5.51 -18.84 -2.18
N LYS A 288 -6.10 -18.74 -3.38
CA LYS A 288 -5.67 -19.53 -4.54
C LYS A 288 -4.20 -19.31 -4.90
N PHE A 289 -3.72 -18.08 -4.87
CA PHE A 289 -2.39 -17.76 -5.40
C PHE A 289 -1.31 -17.60 -4.32
N LEU A 290 -1.66 -17.27 -3.09
CA LEU A 290 -0.68 -17.16 -2.02
C LEU A 290 -0.49 -18.47 -1.24
N PHE A 291 -1.55 -19.25 -1.05
CA PHE A 291 -1.57 -20.36 -0.09
C PHE A 291 -1.86 -21.72 -0.68
N ALA A 292 -2.60 -21.83 -1.78
CA ALA A 292 -2.80 -23.13 -2.41
C ALA A 292 -1.43 -23.66 -2.87
N ASN A 293 -1.10 -24.88 -2.43
CA ASN A 293 0.07 -25.58 -2.93
C ASN A 293 -0.06 -25.71 -4.45
N LYS A 294 0.99 -25.39 -5.20
CA LYS A 294 1.07 -25.81 -6.61
C LYS A 294 1.05 -27.34 -6.60
N VAL A 295 -0.07 -27.93 -7.04
CA VAL A 295 -0.15 -29.36 -7.37
C VAL A 295 0.77 -29.63 -8.53
#